data_f0f3ecd27fa457b863f380eea0397584
#
_entry.id   f0f3ecd27fa457b863f380eea0397584
#
_cell.length_a   1.000
_cell.length_b   1.000
_cell.length_c   1.000
_cell.angle_alpha   90.00
_cell.angle_beta   90.00
_cell.angle_gamma   90.00
#
_symmetry.space_group_name_H-M   'P 1'
#
loop_
_entity.id
_entity.type
_entity.pdbx_description
1 polymer ?
#
loop_
_entity_poly.entity_id
_entity_poly.type
_entity_poly.pdbx_seq_one_letter_code
_entity_poly.pdbx_strand_id
1 'polypeptide(L)'
;MQQRMDIWVSKVFQVLVAAVLGFLLLLSVFSSTTVLVQQNLNGDVKVSNVFSRDHSILRIGFILIFGGLLLLVRHCLRRTKRKIQSDAWITVAYVIFLLAGLFFIMSVRLEPRSDPEKVMNVARQILAGDHSSFVDQEGYMFRYPFQNGLVLLDVALLSVFGQNAYLAFQVLNLLAVLVIAEMLGRISEKGYLSHSIGNAVRIFVILQPVTFLYMTYLYGTLLSLACILFAIYSAICYTEKGQWRDFLVCSVASSVAVILKSNSMIPMISMLLFLLWTCSAENKLRKIQNIGLVFGIFAACVLGRKGINFLTEFLSGAPTPAGMPKMNWIAMGLSGDGTYNGVSVNIFRESGFDTAASIADAWANIKGSLKYFWEHKGYFIKWFLEKNALQWNDPSFGCIQINRLRGDAYWGNCFFQELLYGQLGNGLWRLLNNVQSVVLFGAFYYWSSRGQKTKKAYILGVAALGGFLFHCFWEAGSQYIMPYYLMLLPYAVEGWHVLCSRRK
;
A
#
# COMPACT_ATOMS: atom_id res chain seq x y z
N MET A 1 -11.64 21.60 -29.03
CA MET A 1 -12.40 20.54 -28.32
C MET A 1 -11.51 19.81 -27.28
N GLN A 2 -10.34 19.39 -27.66
CA GLN A 2 -9.42 18.60 -26.79
C GLN A 2 -8.98 19.34 -25.50
N GLN A 3 -8.55 20.60 -25.60
CA GLN A 3 -8.16 21.39 -24.42
C GLN A 3 -9.30 21.55 -23.39
N ARG A 4 -10.54 21.67 -23.86
CA ARG A 4 -11.71 21.72 -22.97
C ARG A 4 -11.95 20.37 -22.27
N MET A 5 -11.75 19.27 -23.00
CA MET A 5 -11.87 17.92 -22.45
C MET A 5 -10.78 17.67 -21.39
N ASP A 6 -9.53 18.05 -21.65
CA ASP A 6 -8.42 17.93 -20.67
C ASP A 6 -8.70 18.73 -19.39
N ILE A 7 -9.23 19.94 -19.53
CA ILE A 7 -9.61 20.79 -18.37
C ILE A 7 -10.76 20.13 -17.59
N TRP A 8 -11.74 19.59 -18.28
CA TRP A 8 -12.90 18.93 -17.64
C TRP A 8 -12.47 17.67 -16.88
N VAL A 9 -11.70 16.77 -17.52
CA VAL A 9 -11.15 15.56 -16.91
C VAL A 9 -10.31 15.90 -15.68
N SER A 10 -9.42 16.90 -15.78
CA SER A 10 -8.61 17.37 -14.67
C SER A 10 -9.45 17.86 -13.48
N LYS A 11 -10.51 18.63 -13.75
CA LYS A 11 -11.42 19.14 -12.71
C LYS A 11 -12.18 18.01 -12.02
N VAL A 12 -12.70 17.05 -12.80
CA VAL A 12 -13.42 15.90 -12.24
C VAL A 12 -12.53 15.11 -11.30
N PHE A 13 -11.33 14.71 -11.73
CA PHE A 13 -10.40 13.99 -10.85
C PHE A 13 -10.00 14.85 -9.64
N GLN A 14 -9.76 16.14 -9.81
CA GLN A 14 -9.41 17.02 -8.70
C GLN A 14 -10.51 17.06 -7.64
N VAL A 15 -11.76 17.18 -8.04
CA VAL A 15 -12.93 17.21 -7.14
C VAL A 15 -13.10 15.86 -6.43
N LEU A 16 -13.03 14.75 -7.18
CA LEU A 16 -13.18 13.41 -6.61
C LEU A 16 -12.08 13.08 -5.60
N VAL A 17 -10.83 13.35 -5.94
CA VAL A 17 -9.71 13.11 -5.01
C VAL A 17 -9.81 14.01 -3.78
N ALA A 18 -10.15 15.30 -3.96
CA ALA A 18 -10.35 16.21 -2.84
C ALA A 18 -11.51 15.77 -1.93
N ALA A 19 -12.62 15.32 -2.50
CA ALA A 19 -13.77 14.83 -1.72
C ALA A 19 -13.40 13.59 -0.89
N VAL A 20 -12.73 12.61 -1.49
CA VAL A 20 -12.27 11.41 -0.79
C VAL A 20 -11.27 11.79 0.32
N LEU A 21 -10.28 12.64 0.03
CA LEU A 21 -9.31 13.06 1.05
C LEU A 21 -9.95 13.88 2.16
N GLY A 22 -10.95 14.72 1.86
CA GLY A 22 -11.75 15.44 2.85
C GLY A 22 -12.52 14.47 3.76
N PHE A 23 -13.15 13.44 3.19
CA PHE A 23 -13.82 12.38 3.93
C PHE A 23 -12.84 11.63 4.84
N LEU A 24 -11.69 11.17 4.31
CA LEU A 24 -10.67 10.46 5.09
C LEU A 24 -10.06 11.34 6.19
N LEU A 25 -9.85 12.63 5.92
CA LEU A 25 -9.39 13.60 6.93
C LEU A 25 -10.40 13.72 8.06
N LEU A 26 -11.69 13.88 7.75
CA LEU A 26 -12.74 13.90 8.77
C LEU A 26 -12.76 12.62 9.60
N LEU A 27 -12.70 11.45 8.95
CA LEU A 27 -12.58 10.18 9.67
C LEU A 27 -11.36 10.17 10.60
N SER A 28 -10.19 10.60 10.12
CA SER A 28 -8.95 10.59 10.91
C SER A 28 -8.97 11.58 12.08
N VAL A 29 -9.76 12.66 12.01
CA VAL A 29 -9.89 13.66 13.09
C VAL A 29 -10.89 13.21 14.15
N PHE A 30 -11.99 12.56 13.75
CA PHE A 30 -13.09 12.22 14.66
C PHE A 30 -13.09 10.78 15.14
N SER A 31 -12.24 9.93 14.58
CA SER A 31 -12.16 8.52 14.96
C SER A 31 -10.71 7.99 14.93
N SER A 32 -10.50 6.93 15.68
CA SER A 32 -9.26 6.14 15.63
C SER A 32 -9.62 4.66 15.61
N THR A 33 -8.63 3.86 15.20
CA THR A 33 -8.72 2.41 15.29
C THR A 33 -7.76 1.93 16.36
N THR A 34 -8.25 1.14 17.29
CA THR A 34 -7.45 0.53 18.36
C THR A 34 -7.34 -0.97 18.07
N VAL A 35 -6.16 -1.52 18.26
CA VAL A 35 -5.94 -2.96 18.15
C VAL A 35 -6.19 -3.60 19.49
N LEU A 36 -7.17 -4.51 19.56
CA LEU A 36 -7.37 -5.38 20.69
C LEU A 36 -6.67 -6.71 20.41
N VAL A 37 -5.74 -7.06 21.30
CA VAL A 37 -5.09 -8.36 21.32
C VAL A 37 -5.80 -9.20 22.39
N GLN A 38 -6.59 -10.18 21.97
CA GLN A 38 -7.24 -11.13 22.86
C GLN A 38 -6.50 -12.45 22.80
N GLN A 39 -5.95 -12.90 23.93
CA GLN A 39 -5.38 -14.22 24.06
C GLN A 39 -6.47 -15.16 24.59
N ASN A 40 -6.80 -16.20 23.82
CA ASN A 40 -7.72 -17.23 24.28
C ASN A 40 -7.00 -18.16 25.26
N LEU A 41 -7.79 -18.88 26.10
CA LEU A 41 -7.28 -19.86 27.09
C LEU A 41 -6.38 -20.95 26.45
N ASN A 42 -6.53 -21.19 25.15
CA ASN A 42 -5.71 -22.15 24.39
C ASN A 42 -4.41 -21.54 23.82
N GLY A 43 -4.04 -20.31 24.20
CA GLY A 43 -2.85 -19.64 23.67
C GLY A 43 -3.02 -18.96 22.31
N ASP A 44 -4.18 -19.12 21.64
CA ASP A 44 -4.46 -18.44 20.39
C ASP A 44 -4.68 -16.96 20.62
N VAL A 45 -3.97 -16.15 19.86
CA VAL A 45 -4.10 -14.70 19.93
C VAL A 45 -5.02 -14.23 18.81
N LYS A 46 -6.20 -13.75 19.18
CA LYS A 46 -7.10 -13.06 18.25
C LYS A 46 -6.78 -11.57 18.29
N VAL A 47 -6.48 -11.02 17.13
CA VAL A 47 -6.25 -9.58 16.96
C VAL A 47 -7.43 -9.00 16.21
N SER A 48 -8.08 -8.01 16.80
CA SER A 48 -9.21 -7.32 16.18
C SER A 48 -9.01 -5.81 16.22
N ASN A 49 -9.34 -5.16 15.11
CA ASN A 49 -9.39 -3.70 15.04
C ASN A 49 -10.74 -3.22 15.58
N VAL A 50 -10.71 -2.31 16.52
CA VAL A 50 -11.91 -1.72 17.09
C VAL A 50 -11.94 -0.24 16.77
N PHE A 51 -13.05 0.16 16.15
CA PHE A 51 -13.36 1.57 15.94
C PHE A 51 -13.65 2.26 17.28
N SER A 52 -13.05 3.42 17.50
CA SER A 52 -13.32 4.27 18.63
C SER A 52 -13.48 5.74 18.22
N ARG A 53 -14.35 6.48 18.92
CA ARG A 53 -14.38 7.94 18.79
C ARG A 53 -13.14 8.50 19.45
N ASP A 54 -12.54 9.53 18.85
CA ASP A 54 -11.31 10.12 19.36
C ASP A 54 -11.48 11.59 19.79
N HIS A 55 -10.49 12.08 20.53
CA HIS A 55 -10.41 13.48 20.95
C HIS A 55 -9.96 14.39 19.80
N SER A 56 -10.90 14.84 19.00
CA SER A 56 -10.70 15.69 17.81
C SER A 56 -9.84 16.93 18.10
N ILE A 57 -9.97 17.51 19.30
CA ILE A 57 -9.23 18.71 19.70
C ILE A 57 -7.73 18.46 19.72
N LEU A 58 -7.28 17.31 20.22
CA LEU A 58 -5.85 16.96 20.26
C LEU A 58 -5.29 16.78 18.84
N ARG A 59 -6.04 16.17 17.94
CA ARG A 59 -5.63 16.00 16.54
C ARG A 59 -5.56 17.31 15.78
N ILE A 60 -6.57 18.14 15.91
CA ILE A 60 -6.56 19.48 15.32
C ILE A 60 -5.40 20.29 15.89
N GLY A 61 -5.19 20.24 17.21
CA GLY A 61 -4.04 20.87 17.87
C GLY A 61 -2.70 20.40 17.28
N PHE A 62 -2.53 19.10 17.07
CA PHE A 62 -1.30 18.56 16.48
C PHE A 62 -1.07 19.04 15.03
N ILE A 63 -2.12 19.08 14.20
CA ILE A 63 -2.06 19.62 12.83
C ILE A 63 -1.63 21.09 12.86
N LEU A 64 -2.20 21.89 13.76
CA LEU A 64 -1.88 23.32 13.91
C LEU A 64 -0.43 23.53 14.40
N ILE A 65 0.00 22.75 15.41
CA ILE A 65 1.39 22.79 15.93
C ILE A 65 2.36 22.41 14.81
N PHE A 66 2.10 21.36 14.07
CA PHE A 66 2.95 20.96 12.94
C PHE A 66 3.06 22.06 11.90
N GLY A 67 1.93 22.68 11.51
CA GLY A 67 1.93 23.83 10.59
C GLY A 67 2.70 25.03 11.15
N GLY A 68 2.56 25.32 12.44
CA GLY A 68 3.31 26.37 13.13
C GLY A 68 4.83 26.12 13.13
N LEU A 69 5.24 24.89 13.42
CA LEU A 69 6.65 24.47 13.35
C LEU A 69 7.23 24.61 11.94
N LEU A 70 6.50 24.20 10.90
CA LEU A 70 6.94 24.39 9.52
C LEU A 70 7.13 25.87 9.16
N LEU A 71 6.23 26.75 9.60
CA LEU A 71 6.35 28.19 9.40
C LEU A 71 7.57 28.78 10.14
N LEU A 72 7.82 28.32 11.36
CA LEU A 72 8.98 28.73 12.16
C LEU A 72 10.30 28.28 11.49
N VAL A 73 10.41 27.00 11.11
CA VAL A 73 11.58 26.48 10.39
C VAL A 73 11.84 27.26 9.11
N ARG A 74 10.81 27.51 8.33
CA ARG A 74 10.93 28.33 7.11
C ARG A 74 11.41 29.75 7.41
N HIS A 75 10.90 30.39 8.46
CA HIS A 75 11.33 31.72 8.88
C HIS A 75 12.82 31.73 9.27
N CYS A 76 13.26 30.76 10.05
CA CYS A 76 14.67 30.60 10.44
C CYS A 76 15.58 30.37 9.23
N LEU A 77 15.18 29.45 8.32
CA LEU A 77 15.98 29.17 7.10
C LEU A 77 16.10 30.37 6.16
N ARG A 78 15.06 31.22 6.06
CA ARG A 78 15.14 32.46 5.29
C ARG A 78 16.14 33.45 5.87
N ARG A 79 16.24 33.52 7.21
CA ARG A 79 17.21 34.42 7.88
C ARG A 79 18.66 33.98 7.68
N THR A 80 18.91 32.67 7.64
CA THR A 80 20.28 32.14 7.57
C THR A 80 20.89 32.19 6.16
N LYS A 81 20.12 32.54 5.12
CA LYS A 81 20.56 32.60 3.69
C LYS A 81 21.32 31.32 3.20
N ARG A 82 21.34 30.27 3.99
CA ARG A 82 22.03 29.03 3.61
C ARG A 82 21.19 28.29 2.56
N LYS A 83 21.68 28.29 1.33
CA LYS A 83 21.23 27.34 0.31
C LYS A 83 21.84 25.98 0.65
N ILE A 84 21.04 25.05 1.16
CA ILE A 84 21.43 23.64 1.23
C ILE A 84 21.33 23.13 -0.22
N GLN A 85 22.42 23.25 -0.95
CA GLN A 85 22.45 22.99 -2.40
C GLN A 85 23.02 21.61 -2.75
N SER A 86 23.48 20.85 -1.77
CA SER A 86 24.10 19.55 -1.99
C SER A 86 23.12 18.43 -1.68
N ASP A 87 22.95 17.48 -2.61
CA ASP A 87 22.16 16.25 -2.41
C ASP A 87 22.86 15.24 -1.45
N ALA A 88 24.09 15.55 -1.05
CA ALA A 88 24.86 14.71 -0.14
C ALA A 88 24.13 14.41 1.18
N TRP A 89 23.35 15.36 1.69
CA TRP A 89 22.55 15.15 2.91
C TRP A 89 21.43 14.11 2.75
N ILE A 90 20.88 13.96 1.51
CA ILE A 90 19.92 12.88 1.21
C ILE A 90 20.61 11.52 1.32
N THR A 91 21.81 11.40 0.74
CA THR A 91 22.61 10.18 0.84
C THR A 91 22.92 9.86 2.29
N VAL A 92 23.33 10.85 3.09
CA VAL A 92 23.58 10.67 4.53
C VAL A 92 22.30 10.20 5.25
N ALA A 93 21.14 10.80 4.95
CA ALA A 93 19.87 10.39 5.54
C ALA A 93 19.50 8.94 5.16
N TYR A 94 19.73 8.52 3.92
CA TYR A 94 19.52 7.14 3.48
C TYR A 94 20.45 6.16 4.20
N VAL A 95 21.73 6.52 4.39
CA VAL A 95 22.68 5.69 5.14
C VAL A 95 22.25 5.56 6.60
N ILE A 96 21.87 6.67 7.25
CA ILE A 96 21.36 6.64 8.63
C ILE A 96 20.11 5.76 8.73
N PHE A 97 19.15 5.90 7.81
CA PHE A 97 17.95 5.08 7.78
C PHE A 97 18.27 3.60 7.58
N LEU A 98 19.20 3.27 6.67
CA LEU A 98 19.66 1.91 6.43
C LEU A 98 20.27 1.30 7.69
N LEU A 99 21.18 2.00 8.35
CA LEU A 99 21.84 1.51 9.57
C LEU A 99 20.84 1.35 10.72
N ALA A 100 19.94 2.32 10.91
CA ALA A 100 18.89 2.22 11.93
C ALA A 100 17.90 1.08 11.64
N GLY A 101 17.53 0.87 10.36
CA GLY A 101 16.69 -0.24 9.94
C GLY A 101 17.34 -1.60 10.16
N LEU A 102 18.61 -1.76 9.80
CA LEU A 102 19.37 -2.98 10.07
C LEU A 102 19.47 -3.25 11.57
N PHE A 103 19.78 -2.23 12.36
CA PHE A 103 19.81 -2.34 13.82
C PHE A 103 18.47 -2.79 14.38
N PHE A 104 17.36 -2.20 13.92
CA PHE A 104 16.00 -2.58 14.33
C PHE A 104 15.70 -4.04 13.97
N ILE A 105 15.92 -4.45 12.71
CA ILE A 105 15.67 -5.81 12.23
C ILE A 105 16.46 -6.83 13.06
N MET A 106 17.75 -6.60 13.26
CA MET A 106 18.63 -7.52 13.98
C MET A 106 18.34 -7.56 15.48
N SER A 107 17.85 -6.44 16.03
CA SER A 107 17.51 -6.34 17.45
C SER A 107 16.17 -6.98 17.79
N VAL A 108 15.13 -6.74 16.98
CA VAL A 108 13.76 -7.14 17.32
C VAL A 108 13.44 -8.55 16.81
N ARG A 109 13.99 -8.93 15.65
CA ARG A 109 13.83 -10.25 15.02
C ARG A 109 12.36 -10.72 14.97
N LEU A 110 11.46 -9.84 14.54
CA LEU A 110 10.03 -10.17 14.40
C LEU A 110 9.83 -11.27 13.36
N GLU A 111 9.13 -12.33 13.75
CA GLU A 111 8.75 -13.41 12.85
C GLU A 111 7.39 -13.15 12.21
N PRO A 112 7.17 -13.64 10.98
CA PRO A 112 5.89 -13.55 10.32
C PRO A 112 4.83 -14.36 11.06
N ARG A 113 3.58 -13.86 11.03
CA ARG A 113 2.38 -14.49 11.56
C ARG A 113 1.28 -14.45 10.52
N SER A 114 0.23 -15.26 10.68
CA SER A 114 -0.93 -15.28 9.80
C SER A 114 -0.57 -15.62 8.34
N ASP A 115 -1.04 -14.88 7.35
CA ASP A 115 -0.79 -15.17 5.93
C ASP A 115 0.69 -15.15 5.53
N PRO A 116 1.53 -14.21 5.97
CA PRO A 116 2.97 -14.28 5.70
C PRO A 116 3.62 -15.56 6.21
N GLU A 117 3.22 -16.06 7.38
CA GLU A 117 3.71 -17.34 7.92
C GLU A 117 3.25 -18.52 7.04
N LYS A 118 1.98 -18.51 6.59
CA LYS A 118 1.45 -19.56 5.70
C LYS A 118 2.20 -19.61 4.37
N VAL A 119 2.47 -18.45 3.75
CA VAL A 119 3.25 -18.37 2.50
C VAL A 119 4.65 -18.95 2.70
N MET A 120 5.34 -18.58 3.77
CA MET A 120 6.66 -19.11 4.08
C MET A 120 6.64 -20.62 4.39
N ASN A 121 5.57 -21.12 5.03
CA ASN A 121 5.40 -22.56 5.26
C ASN A 121 5.17 -23.34 3.95
N VAL A 122 4.40 -22.80 3.01
CA VAL A 122 4.29 -23.38 1.66
C VAL A 122 5.64 -23.45 0.97
N ALA A 123 6.46 -22.41 1.09
CA ALA A 123 7.81 -22.43 0.52
C ALA A 123 8.69 -23.52 1.16
N ARG A 124 8.58 -23.77 2.47
CA ARG A 124 9.24 -24.90 3.15
C ARG A 124 8.72 -26.25 2.67
N GLN A 125 7.41 -26.38 2.46
CA GLN A 125 6.78 -27.59 1.91
C GLN A 125 7.34 -27.90 0.52
N ILE A 126 7.42 -26.92 -0.39
CA ILE A 126 8.01 -27.10 -1.73
C ILE A 126 9.46 -27.62 -1.62
N LEU A 127 10.27 -27.02 -0.75
CA LEU A 127 11.66 -27.45 -0.55
C LEU A 127 11.78 -28.86 0.07
N ALA A 128 10.77 -29.30 0.81
CA ALA A 128 10.68 -30.65 1.35
C ALA A 128 10.05 -31.68 0.38
N GLY A 129 9.63 -31.26 -0.82
CA GLY A 129 8.92 -32.12 -1.77
C GLY A 129 7.45 -32.39 -1.40
N ASP A 130 6.88 -31.61 -0.48
CA ASP A 130 5.48 -31.72 -0.08
C ASP A 130 4.62 -30.75 -0.92
N HIS A 131 3.69 -31.30 -1.67
CA HIS A 131 2.76 -30.56 -2.53
C HIS A 131 1.32 -30.50 -1.99
N SER A 132 1.07 -30.94 -0.76
CA SER A 132 -0.25 -31.00 -0.14
C SER A 132 -1.00 -29.67 -0.20
N SER A 133 -0.29 -28.54 0.00
CA SER A 133 -0.90 -27.20 -0.05
C SER A 133 -1.56 -26.84 -1.39
N PHE A 134 -1.18 -27.52 -2.49
CA PHE A 134 -1.71 -27.28 -3.84
C PHE A 134 -2.86 -28.25 -4.20
N VAL A 135 -2.85 -29.45 -3.65
CA VAL A 135 -3.82 -30.51 -4.00
C VAL A 135 -4.93 -30.67 -2.98
N ASP A 136 -4.67 -30.40 -1.71
CA ASP A 136 -5.68 -30.48 -0.67
C ASP A 136 -6.62 -29.29 -0.77
N GLN A 137 -7.94 -29.55 -0.76
CA GLN A 137 -8.97 -28.51 -0.88
C GLN A 137 -8.90 -27.46 0.24
N GLU A 138 -8.43 -27.82 1.42
CA GLU A 138 -8.16 -26.89 2.53
C GLU A 138 -6.74 -26.28 2.48
N GLY A 139 -5.94 -26.68 1.51
CA GLY A 139 -4.58 -26.17 1.30
C GLY A 139 -4.54 -24.66 1.01
N TYR A 140 -3.50 -24.01 1.50
CA TYR A 140 -3.36 -22.56 1.32
C TYR A 140 -3.26 -22.18 -0.16
N MET A 141 -2.43 -22.88 -0.94
CA MET A 141 -2.25 -22.60 -2.37
C MET A 141 -3.42 -23.10 -3.22
N PHE A 142 -4.16 -24.09 -2.77
CA PHE A 142 -5.41 -24.49 -3.42
C PHE A 142 -6.40 -23.33 -3.47
N ARG A 143 -6.50 -22.57 -2.38
CA ARG A 143 -7.40 -21.39 -2.27
C ARG A 143 -6.82 -20.12 -2.84
N TYR A 144 -5.50 -19.90 -2.71
CA TYR A 144 -4.82 -18.63 -2.99
C TYR A 144 -3.66 -18.74 -3.98
N PRO A 145 -3.82 -19.34 -5.18
CA PRO A 145 -2.72 -19.55 -6.14
C PRO A 145 -2.15 -18.25 -6.70
N PHE A 146 -2.80 -17.13 -6.47
CA PHE A 146 -2.26 -15.82 -6.85
C PHE A 146 -1.04 -15.41 -6.00
N GLN A 147 -0.73 -16.13 -4.93
CA GLN A 147 0.46 -15.93 -4.09
C GLN A 147 1.73 -16.61 -4.64
N ASN A 148 1.67 -17.34 -5.76
CA ASN A 148 2.80 -18.07 -6.34
C ASN A 148 4.09 -17.22 -6.41
N GLY A 149 3.98 -15.94 -6.81
CA GLY A 149 5.16 -15.07 -6.90
C GLY A 149 5.84 -14.81 -5.55
N LEU A 150 5.06 -14.66 -4.50
CA LEU A 150 5.58 -14.47 -3.15
C LEU A 150 6.14 -15.78 -2.57
N VAL A 151 5.48 -16.90 -2.83
CA VAL A 151 5.97 -18.24 -2.44
C VAL A 151 7.34 -18.51 -3.09
N LEU A 152 7.51 -18.23 -4.38
CA LEU A 152 8.79 -18.43 -5.06
C LEU A 152 9.89 -17.51 -4.53
N LEU A 153 9.56 -16.29 -4.12
CA LEU A 153 10.51 -15.42 -3.43
C LEU A 153 10.95 -16.05 -2.11
N ASP A 154 10.01 -16.58 -1.31
CA ASP A 154 10.33 -17.25 -0.06
C ASP A 154 11.11 -18.55 -0.27
N VAL A 155 10.83 -19.32 -1.34
CA VAL A 155 11.65 -20.49 -1.72
C VAL A 155 13.08 -20.08 -1.99
N ALA A 156 13.31 -19.02 -2.76
CA ALA A 156 14.65 -18.51 -3.05
C ALA A 156 15.37 -18.04 -1.76
N LEU A 157 14.67 -17.32 -0.89
CA LEU A 157 15.26 -16.85 0.37
C LEU A 157 15.58 -18.00 1.33
N LEU A 158 14.68 -18.99 1.45
CA LEU A 158 14.91 -20.17 2.29
C LEU A 158 16.07 -21.02 1.76
N SER A 159 16.21 -21.16 0.45
CA SER A 159 17.32 -21.91 -0.17
C SER A 159 18.68 -21.30 0.13
N VAL A 160 18.76 -19.95 0.25
CA VAL A 160 20.02 -19.23 0.48
C VAL A 160 20.29 -18.99 1.96
N PHE A 161 19.28 -18.60 2.73
CA PHE A 161 19.41 -18.11 4.10
C PHE A 161 18.87 -19.08 5.16
N GLY A 162 18.24 -20.19 4.74
CA GLY A 162 17.67 -21.18 5.66
C GLY A 162 16.69 -20.54 6.66
N GLN A 163 16.88 -20.82 7.94
CA GLN A 163 16.00 -20.29 8.99
C GLN A 163 16.01 -18.76 9.13
N ASN A 164 17.02 -18.08 8.59
CA ASN A 164 17.13 -16.62 8.61
C ASN A 164 16.46 -15.95 7.39
N ALA A 165 15.75 -16.69 6.55
CA ALA A 165 15.06 -16.17 5.36
C ALA A 165 14.13 -14.99 5.68
N TYR A 166 13.45 -15.01 6.83
CA TYR A 166 12.58 -13.92 7.25
C TYR A 166 13.35 -12.62 7.52
N LEU A 167 14.58 -12.70 8.07
CA LEU A 167 15.45 -11.52 8.25
C LEU A 167 15.93 -10.98 6.89
N ALA A 168 16.30 -11.88 5.97
CA ALA A 168 16.68 -11.49 4.62
C ALA A 168 15.52 -10.78 3.90
N PHE A 169 14.28 -11.26 4.06
CA PHE A 169 13.10 -10.58 3.51
C PHE A 169 12.91 -9.19 4.14
N GLN A 170 13.10 -9.03 5.45
CA GLN A 170 13.03 -7.72 6.12
C GLN A 170 14.08 -6.74 5.58
N VAL A 171 15.29 -7.24 5.30
CA VAL A 171 16.33 -6.42 4.64
C VAL A 171 15.92 -6.03 3.22
N LEU A 172 15.32 -6.92 2.44
CA LEU A 172 14.76 -6.56 1.13
C LEU A 172 13.66 -5.48 1.26
N ASN A 173 12.79 -5.58 2.26
CA ASN A 173 11.79 -4.55 2.54
C ASN A 173 12.44 -3.21 2.93
N LEU A 174 13.49 -3.21 3.73
CA LEU A 174 14.26 -2.01 4.08
C LEU A 174 14.82 -1.33 2.82
N LEU A 175 15.43 -2.11 1.91
CA LEU A 175 15.91 -1.59 0.62
C LEU A 175 14.75 -1.08 -0.25
N ALA A 176 13.60 -1.77 -0.24
CA ALA A 176 12.41 -1.33 -0.96
C ALA A 176 11.90 0.04 -0.45
N VAL A 177 11.97 0.33 0.85
CA VAL A 177 11.61 1.66 1.38
C VAL A 177 12.50 2.75 0.79
N LEU A 178 13.82 2.50 0.65
CA LEU A 178 14.73 3.47 0.01
C LEU A 178 14.38 3.68 -1.47
N VAL A 179 14.04 2.61 -2.20
CA VAL A 179 13.58 2.71 -3.58
C VAL A 179 12.25 3.47 -3.66
N ILE A 180 11.31 3.23 -2.76
CA ILE A 180 10.03 3.95 -2.68
C ILE A 180 10.28 5.44 -2.46
N ALA A 181 11.15 5.80 -1.51
CA ALA A 181 11.50 7.20 -1.22
C ALA A 181 12.10 7.88 -2.46
N GLU A 182 13.04 7.21 -3.12
CA GLU A 182 13.67 7.74 -4.33
C GLU A 182 12.66 7.90 -5.48
N MET A 183 11.82 6.89 -5.74
CA MET A 183 10.86 6.95 -6.83
C MET A 183 9.77 8.00 -6.58
N LEU A 184 9.22 8.10 -5.36
CA LEU A 184 8.26 9.14 -5.00
C LEU A 184 8.89 10.54 -5.12
N GLY A 185 10.16 10.71 -4.72
CA GLY A 185 10.90 11.94 -4.92
C GLY A 185 11.02 12.31 -6.40
N ARG A 186 11.46 11.38 -7.25
CA ARG A 186 11.61 11.60 -8.71
C ARG A 186 10.27 11.86 -9.41
N ILE A 187 9.22 11.13 -9.05
CA ILE A 187 7.87 11.36 -9.58
C ILE A 187 7.39 12.76 -9.19
N SER A 188 7.67 13.20 -7.96
CA SER A 188 7.35 14.54 -7.48
C SER A 188 8.10 15.64 -8.24
N GLU A 189 9.38 15.44 -8.52
CA GLU A 189 10.16 16.37 -9.36
C GLU A 189 9.54 16.54 -10.74
N LYS A 190 9.10 15.42 -11.34
CA LYS A 190 8.43 15.43 -12.66
C LYS A 190 7.02 16.02 -12.61
N GLY A 191 6.31 15.82 -11.51
CA GLY A 191 4.93 16.33 -11.33
C GLY A 191 4.87 17.81 -10.97
N TYR A 192 5.78 18.29 -10.11
CA TYR A 192 5.78 19.66 -9.58
C TYR A 192 6.89 20.54 -10.16
N LEU A 193 7.78 19.97 -10.98
CA LEU A 193 8.93 20.64 -11.58
C LEU A 193 9.86 21.29 -10.53
N SER A 194 9.97 20.67 -9.35
CA SER A 194 10.75 21.18 -8.21
C SER A 194 11.59 20.08 -7.57
N HIS A 195 12.91 20.20 -7.72
CA HIS A 195 13.89 19.31 -7.08
C HIS A 195 13.82 19.39 -5.54
N SER A 196 13.60 20.58 -5.01
CA SER A 196 13.45 20.80 -3.57
C SER A 196 12.27 20.05 -2.97
N ILE A 197 11.13 19.97 -3.69
CA ILE A 197 9.98 19.17 -3.28
C ILE A 197 10.29 17.67 -3.36
N GLY A 198 10.98 17.24 -4.41
CA GLY A 198 11.43 15.84 -4.52
C GLY A 198 12.29 15.42 -3.33
N ASN A 199 13.25 16.25 -2.94
CA ASN A 199 14.10 15.99 -1.77
C ASN A 199 13.31 15.98 -0.45
N ALA A 200 12.36 16.90 -0.29
CA ALA A 200 11.48 16.91 0.88
C ALA A 200 10.62 15.62 0.96
N VAL A 201 10.13 15.13 -0.19
CA VAL A 201 9.38 13.86 -0.26
C VAL A 201 10.28 12.68 0.13
N ARG A 202 11.51 12.59 -0.39
CA ARG A 202 12.47 11.52 -0.02
C ARG A 202 12.64 11.43 1.50
N ILE A 203 12.91 12.57 2.12
CA ILE A 203 13.08 12.63 3.58
C ILE A 203 11.79 12.34 4.30
N PHE A 204 10.65 12.86 3.84
CA PHE A 204 9.37 12.64 4.49
C PHE A 204 8.96 11.17 4.47
N VAL A 205 9.30 10.42 3.41
CA VAL A 205 9.05 8.97 3.33
C VAL A 205 9.86 8.19 4.39
N ILE A 206 11.17 8.45 4.50
CA ILE A 206 12.00 7.72 5.47
C ILE A 206 11.76 8.16 6.92
N LEU A 207 11.25 9.37 7.14
CA LEU A 207 10.85 9.83 8.47
C LEU A 207 9.47 9.36 8.90
N GLN A 208 8.69 8.69 8.02
CA GLN A 208 7.42 8.10 8.43
C GLN A 208 7.67 6.94 9.40
N PRO A 209 7.20 6.99 10.65
CA PRO A 209 7.42 5.88 11.57
C PRO A 209 6.86 4.56 11.07
N VAL A 210 5.77 4.62 10.30
CA VAL A 210 5.14 3.43 9.73
C VAL A 210 6.01 2.72 8.69
N THR A 211 6.81 3.43 7.89
CA THR A 211 7.70 2.79 6.92
C THR A 211 8.79 1.99 7.64
N PHE A 212 9.25 2.51 8.78
CA PHE A 212 10.21 1.83 9.63
C PHE A 212 9.63 0.55 10.25
N LEU A 213 8.41 0.60 10.76
CA LEU A 213 7.73 -0.58 11.30
C LEU A 213 7.35 -1.58 10.21
N TYR A 214 6.89 -1.08 9.06
CA TYR A 214 6.35 -1.91 7.99
C TYR A 214 7.43 -2.75 7.25
N MET A 215 8.73 -2.43 7.42
CA MET A 215 9.80 -3.28 6.87
C MET A 215 9.77 -4.72 7.42
N THR A 216 9.16 -4.94 8.59
CA THR A 216 8.98 -6.26 9.18
C THR A 216 7.80 -7.05 8.61
N TYR A 217 6.99 -6.44 7.74
CA TYR A 217 5.80 -7.04 7.15
C TYR A 217 6.13 -7.84 5.89
N LEU A 218 6.16 -9.17 6.00
CA LEU A 218 6.67 -10.09 4.96
C LEU A 218 5.57 -10.58 4.01
N TYR A 219 4.90 -9.66 3.33
CA TYR A 219 3.77 -10.02 2.44
C TYR A 219 3.83 -9.35 1.07
N GLY A 220 5.03 -9.04 0.60
CA GLY A 220 5.30 -8.52 -0.74
C GLY A 220 4.88 -7.07 -0.98
N THR A 221 4.24 -6.40 0.00
CA THR A 221 3.64 -5.07 -0.19
C THR A 221 4.66 -3.99 -0.54
N LEU A 222 5.78 -3.89 0.21
CA LEU A 222 6.81 -2.88 -0.04
C LEU A 222 7.57 -3.16 -1.34
N LEU A 223 7.91 -4.42 -1.60
CA LEU A 223 8.59 -4.82 -2.83
C LEU A 223 7.74 -4.51 -4.07
N SER A 224 6.46 -4.88 -4.01
CA SER A 224 5.50 -4.59 -5.07
C SER A 224 5.31 -3.09 -5.28
N LEU A 225 5.22 -2.30 -4.18
CA LEU A 225 5.12 -0.84 -4.25
C LEU A 225 6.37 -0.21 -4.87
N ALA A 226 7.56 -0.67 -4.49
CA ALA A 226 8.81 -0.20 -5.09
C ALA A 226 8.83 -0.44 -6.61
N CYS A 227 8.43 -1.64 -7.05
CA CYS A 227 8.37 -2.01 -8.46
C CYS A 227 7.35 -1.17 -9.23
N ILE A 228 6.13 -0.98 -8.70
CA ILE A 228 5.11 -0.21 -9.42
C ILE A 228 5.43 1.29 -9.48
N LEU A 229 6.06 1.86 -8.45
CA LEU A 229 6.53 3.23 -8.50
C LEU A 229 7.67 3.41 -9.50
N PHE A 230 8.56 2.42 -9.60
CA PHE A 230 9.62 2.40 -10.61
C PHE A 230 9.03 2.31 -12.02
N ALA A 231 7.98 1.49 -12.23
CA ALA A 231 7.23 1.42 -13.47
C ALA A 231 6.57 2.77 -13.83
N ILE A 232 5.91 3.42 -12.87
CA ILE A 232 5.28 4.75 -13.05
C ILE A 232 6.31 5.80 -13.45
N TYR A 233 7.46 5.85 -12.76
CA TYR A 233 8.54 6.76 -13.12
C TYR A 233 9.06 6.50 -14.54
N SER A 234 9.28 5.23 -14.89
CA SER A 234 9.74 4.84 -16.24
C SER A 234 8.68 5.16 -17.32
N ALA A 235 7.39 5.00 -17.03
CA ALA A 235 6.32 5.43 -17.93
C ALA A 235 6.36 6.94 -18.18
N ILE A 236 6.57 7.75 -17.14
CA ILE A 236 6.74 9.20 -17.28
C ILE A 236 7.96 9.53 -18.16
N CYS A 237 9.11 8.89 -17.90
CA CYS A 237 10.32 9.09 -18.70
C CYS A 237 10.12 8.67 -20.15
N TYR A 238 9.42 7.55 -20.38
CA TYR A 238 9.09 7.09 -21.73
C TYR A 238 8.21 8.07 -22.50
N THR A 239 7.19 8.65 -21.85
CA THR A 239 6.36 9.69 -22.51
C THR A 239 7.16 10.94 -22.87
N GLU A 240 8.23 11.27 -22.15
CA GLU A 240 9.09 12.40 -22.43
C GLU A 240 10.13 12.10 -23.54
N LYS A 241 10.81 10.96 -23.46
CA LYS A 241 12.01 10.66 -24.26
C LYS A 241 11.79 9.59 -25.31
N GLY A 242 10.83 8.64 -25.13
CA GLY A 242 10.58 7.53 -26.03
C GLY A 242 11.70 6.45 -26.04
N GLN A 243 12.50 6.36 -24.98
CA GLN A 243 13.61 5.42 -24.92
C GLN A 243 13.14 3.98 -24.68
N TRP A 244 13.66 3.01 -25.44
CA TRP A 244 13.30 1.60 -25.33
C TRP A 244 13.59 1.00 -23.93
N ARG A 245 14.64 1.53 -23.24
CA ARG A 245 14.97 1.12 -21.87
C ARG A 245 13.82 1.42 -20.90
N ASP A 246 13.23 2.60 -21.01
CA ASP A 246 12.09 2.99 -20.15
C ASP A 246 10.86 2.12 -20.46
N PHE A 247 10.67 1.70 -21.73
CA PHE A 247 9.63 0.74 -22.13
C PHE A 247 9.84 -0.62 -21.44
N LEU A 248 11.04 -1.19 -21.53
CA LEU A 248 11.33 -2.49 -20.90
C LEU A 248 11.19 -2.43 -19.38
N VAL A 249 11.80 -1.43 -18.77
CA VAL A 249 11.75 -1.27 -17.31
C VAL A 249 10.30 -1.10 -16.83
N CYS A 250 9.50 -0.26 -17.50
CA CYS A 250 8.10 -0.09 -17.17
C CYS A 250 7.32 -1.41 -17.27
N SER A 251 7.49 -2.16 -18.37
CA SER A 251 6.78 -3.41 -18.62
C SER A 251 7.16 -4.50 -17.61
N VAL A 252 8.45 -4.70 -17.37
CA VAL A 252 8.96 -5.73 -16.45
C VAL A 252 8.61 -5.38 -15.01
N ALA A 253 8.84 -4.13 -14.58
CA ALA A 253 8.55 -3.70 -13.21
C ALA A 253 7.04 -3.76 -12.90
N SER A 254 6.17 -3.46 -13.87
CA SER A 254 4.72 -3.64 -13.73
C SER A 254 4.35 -5.11 -13.51
N SER A 255 4.93 -6.01 -14.30
CA SER A 255 4.71 -7.44 -14.17
C SER A 255 5.16 -7.97 -12.82
N VAL A 256 6.38 -7.64 -12.39
CA VAL A 256 6.92 -8.04 -11.08
C VAL A 256 6.05 -7.51 -9.94
N ALA A 257 5.61 -6.25 -10.02
CA ALA A 257 4.74 -5.66 -9.02
C ALA A 257 3.43 -6.44 -8.85
N VAL A 258 2.74 -6.78 -9.94
CA VAL A 258 1.48 -7.52 -9.92
C VAL A 258 1.67 -8.98 -9.47
N ILE A 259 2.79 -9.60 -9.82
CA ILE A 259 3.16 -10.96 -9.40
C ILE A 259 3.39 -11.01 -7.88
N LEU A 260 4.10 -10.04 -7.32
CA LEU A 260 4.37 -9.96 -5.88
C LEU A 260 3.12 -9.61 -5.07
N LYS A 261 2.27 -8.72 -5.60
CA LYS A 261 1.03 -8.29 -4.93
C LYS A 261 0.01 -7.81 -5.94
N SER A 262 -1.09 -8.54 -6.09
CA SER A 262 -2.13 -8.23 -7.08
C SER A 262 -2.77 -6.84 -6.91
N ASN A 263 -2.77 -6.25 -5.70
CA ASN A 263 -3.25 -4.90 -5.46
C ASN A 263 -2.51 -3.83 -6.26
N SER A 264 -1.29 -4.10 -6.74
CA SER A 264 -0.55 -3.21 -7.64
C SER A 264 -1.19 -3.05 -9.03
N MET A 265 -2.22 -3.85 -9.36
CA MET A 265 -3.05 -3.60 -10.53
C MET A 265 -3.75 -2.23 -10.48
N ILE A 266 -4.11 -1.74 -9.30
CA ILE A 266 -4.82 -0.45 -9.15
C ILE A 266 -3.92 0.73 -9.56
N PRO A 267 -2.72 0.93 -9.00
CA PRO A 267 -1.81 1.96 -9.48
C PRO A 267 -1.32 1.70 -10.92
N MET A 268 -1.23 0.45 -11.37
CA MET A 268 -0.97 0.15 -12.77
C MET A 268 -2.09 0.67 -13.68
N ILE A 269 -3.36 0.47 -13.33
CA ILE A 269 -4.50 1.02 -14.08
C ILE A 269 -4.42 2.56 -14.11
N SER A 270 -4.08 3.21 -13.00
CA SER A 270 -3.87 4.67 -12.97
C SER A 270 -2.77 5.11 -13.94
N MET A 271 -1.66 4.38 -14.00
CA MET A 271 -0.58 4.62 -14.96
C MET A 271 -1.05 4.43 -16.41
N LEU A 272 -1.82 3.38 -16.69
CA LEU A 272 -2.39 3.14 -18.02
C LEU A 272 -3.36 4.27 -18.45
N LEU A 273 -4.21 4.75 -17.54
CA LEU A 273 -5.08 5.91 -17.77
C LEU A 273 -4.27 7.17 -18.08
N PHE A 274 -3.16 7.40 -17.38
CA PHE A 274 -2.24 8.50 -17.69
C PHE A 274 -1.64 8.36 -19.10
N LEU A 275 -1.16 7.19 -19.48
CA LEU A 275 -0.62 6.94 -20.82
C LEU A 275 -1.65 7.20 -21.91
N LEU A 276 -2.90 6.75 -21.72
CA LEU A 276 -4.01 7.00 -22.65
C LEU A 276 -4.39 8.49 -22.67
N TRP A 277 -4.39 9.16 -21.52
CA TRP A 277 -4.67 10.61 -21.45
C TRP A 277 -3.60 11.44 -22.17
N THR A 278 -2.34 11.05 -22.11
CA THR A 278 -1.26 11.72 -22.85
C THR A 278 -1.37 11.50 -24.35
N CYS A 279 -1.89 10.35 -24.81
CA CYS A 279 -2.13 10.10 -26.24
C CYS A 279 -3.02 11.15 -26.91
N SER A 280 -3.92 11.79 -26.18
CA SER A 280 -4.86 12.76 -26.75
C SER A 280 -4.19 14.04 -27.24
N ALA A 281 -3.05 14.44 -26.67
CA ALA A 281 -2.35 15.71 -26.95
C ALA A 281 -1.12 15.55 -27.86
N GLU A 282 -0.71 14.31 -28.19
CA GLU A 282 0.54 14.02 -28.85
C GLU A 282 0.39 13.82 -30.38
N ASN A 283 1.51 13.89 -31.09
CA ASN A 283 1.57 13.56 -32.51
C ASN A 283 1.35 12.05 -32.74
N LYS A 284 1.10 11.66 -33.99
CA LYS A 284 0.77 10.25 -34.36
C LYS A 284 1.81 9.24 -33.86
N LEU A 285 3.10 9.58 -33.95
CA LEU A 285 4.18 8.68 -33.53
C LEU A 285 4.15 8.43 -32.03
N ARG A 286 3.98 9.49 -31.20
CA ARG A 286 3.89 9.37 -29.75
C ARG A 286 2.66 8.58 -29.31
N LYS A 287 1.53 8.75 -30.00
CA LYS A 287 0.33 7.94 -29.75
C LYS A 287 0.61 6.45 -29.93
N ILE A 288 1.26 6.07 -31.06
CA ILE A 288 1.64 4.69 -31.32
C ILE A 288 2.60 4.17 -30.25
N GLN A 289 3.60 4.95 -29.85
CA GLN A 289 4.53 4.58 -28.80
C GLN A 289 3.82 4.33 -27.45
N ASN A 290 2.93 5.21 -27.01
CA ASN A 290 2.21 5.05 -25.74
C ASN A 290 1.25 3.86 -25.78
N ILE A 291 0.55 3.63 -26.91
CA ILE A 291 -0.27 2.44 -27.08
C ILE A 291 0.59 1.17 -27.08
N GLY A 292 1.75 1.19 -27.74
CA GLY A 292 2.72 0.10 -27.71
C GLY A 292 3.18 -0.24 -26.29
N LEU A 293 3.40 0.79 -25.45
CA LEU A 293 3.74 0.57 -24.02
C LEU A 293 2.59 -0.09 -23.25
N VAL A 294 1.36 0.32 -23.48
CA VAL A 294 0.18 -0.33 -22.85
C VAL A 294 0.13 -1.81 -23.19
N PHE A 295 0.33 -2.17 -24.47
CA PHE A 295 0.38 -3.56 -24.90
C PHE A 295 1.60 -4.30 -24.32
N GLY A 296 2.77 -3.64 -24.24
CA GLY A 296 3.97 -4.20 -23.64
C GLY A 296 3.80 -4.54 -22.16
N ILE A 297 3.16 -3.66 -21.38
CA ILE A 297 2.82 -3.89 -19.97
C ILE A 297 1.88 -5.10 -19.85
N PHE A 298 0.83 -5.13 -20.67
CA PHE A 298 -0.13 -6.25 -20.65
C PHE A 298 0.53 -7.57 -20.98
N ALA A 299 1.32 -7.61 -22.06
CA ALA A 299 2.06 -8.81 -22.46
C ALA A 299 3.03 -9.28 -21.37
N ALA A 300 3.78 -8.35 -20.77
CA ALA A 300 4.70 -8.67 -19.68
C ALA A 300 3.98 -9.25 -18.45
N CYS A 301 2.81 -8.71 -18.08
CA CYS A 301 2.01 -9.24 -16.98
C CYS A 301 1.48 -10.66 -17.28
N VAL A 302 0.99 -10.91 -18.50
CA VAL A 302 0.51 -12.24 -18.90
C VAL A 302 1.64 -13.25 -18.95
N LEU A 303 2.74 -12.92 -19.60
CA LEU A 303 3.90 -13.80 -19.71
C LEU A 303 4.54 -14.05 -18.34
N GLY A 304 4.70 -13.01 -17.54
CA GLY A 304 5.22 -13.13 -16.18
C GLY A 304 4.36 -14.04 -15.31
N ARG A 305 3.03 -13.88 -15.37
CA ARG A 305 2.10 -14.75 -14.61
C ARG A 305 2.21 -16.21 -15.06
N LYS A 306 2.24 -16.47 -16.39
CA LYS A 306 2.43 -17.82 -16.92
C LYS A 306 3.78 -18.41 -16.50
N GLY A 307 4.86 -17.62 -16.59
CA GLY A 307 6.19 -18.07 -16.18
C GLY A 307 6.29 -18.42 -14.69
N ILE A 308 5.69 -17.60 -13.83
CA ILE A 308 5.64 -17.87 -12.38
C ILE A 308 4.81 -19.13 -12.07
N ASN A 309 3.65 -19.31 -12.71
CA ASN A 309 2.85 -20.52 -12.51
C ASN A 309 3.63 -21.77 -12.99
N PHE A 310 4.23 -21.71 -14.18
CA PHE A 310 5.07 -22.81 -14.70
C PHE A 310 6.22 -23.16 -13.74
N LEU A 311 6.93 -22.15 -13.23
CA LEU A 311 8.02 -22.38 -12.29
C LEU A 311 7.52 -22.97 -10.96
N THR A 312 6.36 -22.51 -10.47
CA THR A 312 5.74 -23.07 -9.26
C THR A 312 5.35 -24.54 -9.48
N GLU A 313 4.71 -24.85 -10.59
CA GLU A 313 4.33 -26.24 -10.95
C GLU A 313 5.56 -27.16 -11.08
N PHE A 314 6.62 -26.65 -11.69
CA PHE A 314 7.89 -27.38 -11.81
C PHE A 314 8.52 -27.68 -10.45
N LEU A 315 8.54 -26.70 -9.54
CA LEU A 315 9.18 -26.85 -8.22
C LEU A 315 8.29 -27.61 -7.22
N SER A 316 6.98 -27.41 -7.28
CA SER A 316 6.06 -28.11 -6.38
C SER A 316 5.68 -29.52 -6.83
N GLY A 317 5.86 -29.84 -8.13
CA GLY A 317 5.39 -31.11 -8.70
C GLY A 317 3.86 -31.22 -8.82
N ALA A 318 3.11 -30.13 -8.61
CA ALA A 318 1.66 -30.09 -8.65
C ALA A 318 1.14 -28.96 -9.56
N PRO A 319 -0.01 -29.17 -10.26
CA PRO A 319 -0.60 -28.11 -11.09
C PRO A 319 -1.07 -26.93 -10.24
N THR A 320 -0.98 -25.72 -10.78
CA THR A 320 -1.57 -24.54 -10.15
C THR A 320 -3.10 -24.62 -10.17
N PRO A 321 -3.78 -24.64 -9.00
CA PRO A 321 -5.24 -24.76 -8.95
C PRO A 321 -5.93 -23.48 -9.45
N ALA A 322 -7.22 -23.57 -9.78
CA ALA A 322 -8.03 -22.41 -10.19
C ALA A 322 -8.16 -21.38 -9.06
N GLY A 323 -8.23 -21.86 -7.83
CA GLY A 323 -8.34 -21.07 -6.62
C GLY A 323 -9.73 -20.52 -6.35
N MET A 324 -9.86 -19.90 -5.20
CA MET A 324 -11.10 -19.25 -4.76
C MET A 324 -11.38 -18.00 -5.64
N PRO A 325 -12.61 -17.86 -6.16
CA PRO A 325 -12.97 -16.72 -7.02
C PRO A 325 -12.97 -15.40 -6.25
N LYS A 326 -12.55 -14.32 -6.92
CA LYS A 326 -12.45 -12.98 -6.30
C LYS A 326 -13.78 -12.42 -5.80
N MET A 327 -14.90 -12.89 -6.34
CA MET A 327 -16.25 -12.51 -5.88
C MET A 327 -16.47 -12.85 -4.40
N ASN A 328 -15.83 -13.89 -3.88
CA ASN A 328 -15.94 -14.28 -2.48
C ASN A 328 -15.38 -13.22 -1.52
N TRP A 329 -14.29 -12.51 -1.92
CA TRP A 329 -13.78 -11.38 -1.14
C TRP A 329 -14.70 -10.16 -1.15
N ILE A 330 -15.45 -9.96 -2.26
CA ILE A 330 -16.47 -8.91 -2.32
C ILE A 330 -17.64 -9.28 -1.41
N ALA A 331 -18.11 -10.54 -1.46
CA ALA A 331 -19.15 -11.04 -0.57
C ALA A 331 -18.76 -10.85 0.91
N MET A 332 -17.55 -11.26 1.27
CA MET A 332 -16.99 -11.07 2.61
C MET A 332 -16.88 -9.59 2.99
N GLY A 333 -16.39 -8.74 2.07
CA GLY A 333 -16.22 -7.31 2.27
C GLY A 333 -17.54 -6.54 2.45
N LEU A 334 -18.67 -7.09 2.01
CA LEU A 334 -20.01 -6.54 2.19
C LEU A 334 -20.80 -7.21 3.35
N SER A 335 -20.20 -8.19 4.04
CA SER A 335 -20.80 -8.91 5.15
C SER A 335 -20.19 -8.47 6.49
N GLY A 336 -20.99 -8.49 7.58
CA GLY A 336 -20.53 -8.10 8.91
C GLY A 336 -20.04 -6.66 8.96
N ASP A 337 -18.84 -6.45 9.52
CA ASP A 337 -18.12 -5.16 9.52
C ASP A 337 -17.23 -4.96 8.27
N GLY A 338 -17.25 -5.93 7.37
CA GLY A 338 -16.44 -5.94 6.15
C GLY A 338 -15.00 -6.42 6.33
N THR A 339 -14.56 -6.74 7.54
CA THR A 339 -13.24 -7.34 7.81
C THR A 339 -13.25 -8.85 7.51
N TYR A 340 -12.08 -9.50 7.65
CA TYR A 340 -12.01 -10.96 7.51
C TYR A 340 -12.90 -11.67 8.54
N ASN A 341 -13.94 -12.32 8.06
CA ASN A 341 -14.97 -13.00 8.86
C ASN A 341 -15.23 -14.45 8.42
N GLY A 342 -14.40 -14.99 7.51
CA GLY A 342 -14.49 -16.36 7.01
C GLY A 342 -15.55 -16.58 5.91
N VAL A 343 -16.43 -15.64 5.63
CA VAL A 343 -17.51 -15.78 4.62
C VAL A 343 -16.96 -16.20 3.25
N SER A 344 -15.84 -15.64 2.81
CA SER A 344 -15.23 -16.00 1.52
C SER A 344 -14.85 -17.48 1.43
N VAL A 345 -14.24 -18.02 2.48
CA VAL A 345 -13.81 -19.42 2.54
C VAL A 345 -15.01 -20.34 2.71
N ASN A 346 -16.00 -19.96 3.54
CA ASN A 346 -17.21 -20.76 3.76
C ASN A 346 -18.02 -20.90 2.47
N ILE A 347 -18.24 -19.82 1.72
CA ILE A 347 -18.89 -19.89 0.40
C ILE A 347 -18.16 -20.88 -0.51
N PHE A 348 -16.82 -20.84 -0.58
CA PHE A 348 -16.05 -21.73 -1.45
C PHE A 348 -16.15 -23.20 -1.01
N ARG A 349 -16.14 -23.44 0.30
CA ARG A 349 -16.29 -24.79 0.88
C ARG A 349 -17.71 -25.34 0.65
N GLU A 350 -18.74 -24.54 0.93
CA GLU A 350 -20.15 -24.93 0.77
C GLU A 350 -20.52 -25.19 -0.69
N SER A 351 -19.86 -24.49 -1.63
CA SER A 351 -19.96 -24.75 -3.08
C SER A 351 -19.18 -26.00 -3.53
N GLY A 352 -18.67 -26.86 -2.62
CA GLY A 352 -17.86 -28.03 -2.94
C GLY A 352 -16.52 -27.72 -3.59
N PHE A 353 -15.96 -26.51 -3.34
CA PHE A 353 -14.75 -25.98 -3.97
C PHE A 353 -14.86 -25.82 -5.49
N ASP A 354 -16.07 -25.81 -6.03
CA ASP A 354 -16.32 -25.48 -7.43
C ASP A 354 -16.35 -23.96 -7.64
N THR A 355 -15.49 -23.49 -8.56
CA THR A 355 -15.33 -22.06 -8.83
C THR A 355 -16.60 -21.41 -9.39
N ALA A 356 -17.34 -22.10 -10.28
CA ALA A 356 -18.53 -21.56 -10.92
C ALA A 356 -19.70 -21.48 -9.92
N ALA A 357 -19.94 -22.56 -9.16
CA ALA A 357 -20.93 -22.59 -8.09
C ALA A 357 -20.62 -21.50 -7.04
N SER A 358 -19.36 -21.40 -6.62
CA SER A 358 -18.93 -20.39 -5.65
C SER A 358 -19.14 -18.94 -6.11
N ILE A 359 -18.97 -18.66 -7.40
CA ILE A 359 -19.31 -17.33 -7.97
C ILE A 359 -20.81 -17.04 -7.84
N ALA A 360 -21.66 -18.03 -8.13
CA ALA A 360 -23.11 -17.87 -8.04
C ALA A 360 -23.57 -17.61 -6.59
N ASP A 361 -23.02 -18.36 -5.63
CA ASP A 361 -23.33 -18.23 -4.21
C ASP A 361 -22.80 -16.90 -3.64
N ALA A 362 -21.58 -16.50 -4.01
CA ALA A 362 -21.03 -15.20 -3.65
C ALA A 362 -21.88 -14.05 -4.19
N TRP A 363 -22.37 -14.19 -5.43
CA TRP A 363 -23.25 -13.18 -6.02
C TRP A 363 -24.61 -13.10 -5.34
N ALA A 364 -25.18 -14.23 -4.91
CA ALA A 364 -26.40 -14.27 -4.11
C ALA A 364 -26.19 -13.55 -2.76
N ASN A 365 -25.08 -13.80 -2.07
CA ASN A 365 -24.70 -13.13 -0.83
C ASN A 365 -24.55 -11.61 -1.02
N ILE A 366 -23.85 -11.18 -2.07
CA ILE A 366 -23.68 -9.75 -2.42
C ILE A 366 -25.04 -9.07 -2.62
N LYS A 367 -25.94 -9.69 -3.40
CA LYS A 367 -27.31 -9.17 -3.63
C LYS A 367 -28.06 -9.02 -2.31
N GLY A 368 -27.96 -10.01 -1.42
CA GLY A 368 -28.57 -9.98 -0.09
C GLY A 368 -28.07 -8.79 0.74
N SER A 369 -26.76 -8.60 0.79
CA SER A 369 -26.14 -7.48 1.51
C SER A 369 -26.55 -6.12 0.95
N LEU A 370 -26.55 -5.96 -0.38
CA LEU A 370 -26.98 -4.71 -1.03
C LEU A 370 -28.45 -4.40 -0.80
N LYS A 371 -29.33 -5.45 -0.83
CA LYS A 371 -30.75 -5.31 -0.49
C LYS A 371 -30.93 -4.84 0.95
N TYR A 372 -30.22 -5.49 1.88
CA TYR A 372 -30.26 -5.12 3.30
C TYR A 372 -29.81 -3.66 3.53
N PHE A 373 -28.73 -3.23 2.88
CA PHE A 373 -28.26 -1.84 2.95
C PHE A 373 -29.28 -0.86 2.40
N TRP A 374 -29.99 -1.22 1.34
CA TRP A 374 -31.03 -0.38 0.75
C TRP A 374 -32.25 -0.22 1.67
N GLU A 375 -32.66 -1.29 2.34
CA GLU A 375 -33.77 -1.32 3.29
C GLU A 375 -33.40 -0.65 4.63
N HIS A 376 -32.12 -0.69 5.04
CA HIS A 376 -31.63 -0.20 6.32
C HIS A 376 -30.56 0.89 6.15
N LYS A 377 -30.95 2.05 5.59
CA LYS A 377 -30.01 3.14 5.24
C LYS A 377 -29.17 3.66 6.42
N GLY A 378 -29.73 3.72 7.62
CA GLY A 378 -29.00 4.11 8.84
C GLY A 378 -27.89 3.13 9.19
N TYR A 379 -28.15 1.82 9.04
CA TYR A 379 -27.14 0.77 9.20
C TYR A 379 -26.05 0.91 8.12
N PHE A 380 -26.41 1.11 6.85
CA PHE A 380 -25.45 1.30 5.77
C PHE A 380 -24.49 2.46 6.04
N ILE A 381 -25.00 3.63 6.47
CA ILE A 381 -24.15 4.80 6.77
C ILE A 381 -23.17 4.45 7.90
N LYS A 382 -23.65 3.85 8.99
CA LYS A 382 -22.80 3.44 10.12
C LYS A 382 -21.74 2.44 9.65
N TRP A 383 -22.14 1.38 8.97
CA TRP A 383 -21.27 0.35 8.42
C TRP A 383 -20.20 0.95 7.49
N PHE A 384 -20.59 1.85 6.59
CA PHE A 384 -19.66 2.49 5.64
C PHE A 384 -18.60 3.33 6.36
N LEU A 385 -19.00 4.09 7.38
CA LEU A 385 -18.08 4.90 8.18
C LEU A 385 -17.12 4.02 8.99
N GLU A 386 -17.62 3.01 9.67
CA GLU A 386 -16.83 2.08 10.48
C GLU A 386 -15.86 1.28 9.61
N LYS A 387 -16.32 0.71 8.50
CA LYS A 387 -15.49 -0.02 7.55
C LYS A 387 -14.33 0.83 7.02
N ASN A 388 -14.61 2.07 6.60
CA ASN A 388 -13.54 2.95 6.11
C ASN A 388 -12.59 3.39 7.23
N ALA A 389 -13.10 3.61 8.44
CA ALA A 389 -12.24 3.90 9.58
C ALA A 389 -11.32 2.72 9.92
N LEU A 390 -11.83 1.48 9.94
CA LEU A 390 -11.03 0.27 10.19
C LEU A 390 -9.89 0.08 9.18
N GLN A 391 -10.09 0.52 7.93
CA GLN A 391 -9.07 0.43 6.88
C GLN A 391 -8.07 1.59 6.92
N TRP A 392 -8.58 2.84 6.99
CA TRP A 392 -7.78 4.03 6.78
C TRP A 392 -7.24 4.67 8.06
N ASN A 393 -7.83 4.37 9.23
CA ASN A 393 -7.40 4.93 10.51
C ASN A 393 -6.57 3.96 11.36
N ASP A 394 -6.20 2.79 10.83
CA ASP A 394 -5.17 1.97 11.44
C ASP A 394 -3.78 2.51 11.00
N PRO A 395 -3.09 3.26 11.85
CA PRO A 395 -1.87 3.95 11.46
C PRO A 395 -0.66 3.02 11.36
N SER A 396 -0.79 1.76 11.79
CA SER A 396 0.23 0.72 11.62
C SER A 396 0.03 -0.07 10.33
N PHE A 397 -1.13 0.08 9.67
CA PHE A 397 -1.52 -0.70 8.51
C PHE A 397 -1.34 -2.21 8.72
N GLY A 398 -1.67 -2.70 9.90
CA GLY A 398 -1.65 -4.12 10.25
C GLY A 398 -0.26 -4.70 10.54
N CYS A 399 0.84 -3.97 10.38
CA CYS A 399 2.19 -4.55 10.53
C CYS A 399 2.50 -5.02 11.96
N ILE A 400 1.95 -4.38 12.98
CA ILE A 400 2.15 -4.78 14.38
C ILE A 400 1.36 -6.05 14.70
N GLN A 401 0.20 -6.25 14.07
CA GLN A 401 -0.70 -7.37 14.35
C GLN A 401 -0.24 -8.69 13.71
N ILE A 402 0.46 -8.60 12.57
CA ILE A 402 0.83 -9.75 11.73
C ILE A 402 2.24 -10.27 12.07
N ASN A 403 2.88 -9.67 13.04
CA ASN A 403 4.19 -10.09 13.54
C ASN A 403 4.08 -10.65 14.96
N ARG A 404 5.01 -11.53 15.31
CA ARG A 404 5.20 -12.00 16.69
C ARG A 404 6.65 -11.84 17.09
N LEU A 405 6.86 -11.57 18.38
CA LEU A 405 8.18 -11.62 18.97
C LEU A 405 8.59 -13.09 19.20
N ARG A 406 9.82 -13.40 18.87
CA ARG A 406 10.41 -14.69 19.18
C ARG A 406 10.74 -14.78 20.67
N GLY A 407 10.38 -15.89 21.33
CA GLY A 407 10.55 -16.03 22.78
C GLY A 407 12.00 -15.92 23.26
N ASP A 408 12.95 -16.41 22.46
CA ASP A 408 14.39 -16.36 22.73
C ASP A 408 15.05 -15.02 22.40
N ALA A 409 14.49 -14.24 21.46
CA ALA A 409 14.93 -12.88 21.14
C ALA A 409 14.47 -11.84 22.18
N TYR A 410 13.56 -12.22 23.03
CA TYR A 410 12.84 -11.35 23.96
C TYR A 410 13.73 -10.72 25.05
N TRP A 411 14.73 -11.40 25.49
CA TRP A 411 15.55 -11.01 26.65
C TRP A 411 16.50 -9.84 26.39
N GLY A 412 16.81 -9.54 25.14
CA GLY A 412 17.66 -8.42 24.76
C GLY A 412 16.94 -7.11 24.45
N ASN A 413 15.58 -7.10 24.32
CA ASN A 413 14.83 -5.99 23.73
C ASN A 413 13.54 -5.61 24.44
N CYS A 414 13.55 -5.52 25.78
CA CYS A 414 12.42 -5.02 26.58
C CYS A 414 11.88 -3.69 26.07
N PHE A 415 12.74 -2.82 25.53
CA PHE A 415 12.33 -1.53 24.98
C PHE A 415 11.44 -1.68 23.75
N PHE A 416 11.82 -2.46 22.75
CA PHE A 416 11.02 -2.62 21.53
C PHE A 416 9.75 -3.40 21.78
N GLN A 417 9.76 -4.33 22.73
CA GLN A 417 8.55 -5.00 23.17
C GLN A 417 7.57 -4.02 23.79
N GLU A 418 8.04 -3.19 24.71
CA GLU A 418 7.21 -2.18 25.36
C GLU A 418 6.73 -1.13 24.37
N LEU A 419 7.56 -0.76 23.37
CA LEU A 419 7.22 0.18 22.31
C LEU A 419 6.16 -0.38 21.34
N LEU A 420 6.19 -1.68 21.04
CA LEU A 420 5.26 -2.27 20.04
C LEU A 420 4.00 -2.83 20.69
N TYR A 421 4.11 -3.43 21.87
CA TYR A 421 3.03 -4.22 22.49
C TYR A 421 2.70 -3.81 23.93
N GLY A 422 3.48 -2.94 24.55
CA GLY A 422 3.29 -2.46 25.91
C GLY A 422 2.66 -1.07 26.01
N GLN A 423 2.86 -0.40 27.14
CA GLN A 423 2.28 0.93 27.40
C GLN A 423 2.90 2.03 26.54
N LEU A 424 4.19 1.94 26.20
CA LEU A 424 4.84 2.85 25.25
C LEU A 424 4.20 2.73 23.84
N GLY A 425 3.69 1.56 23.51
CA GLY A 425 2.93 1.32 22.27
C GLY A 425 1.72 2.24 22.12
N ASN A 426 1.04 2.60 23.22
CA ASN A 426 -0.06 3.55 23.17
C ASN A 426 0.39 4.96 22.73
N GLY A 427 1.58 5.37 23.17
CA GLY A 427 2.21 6.63 22.74
C GLY A 427 2.60 6.60 21.26
N LEU A 428 3.21 5.52 20.81
CA LEU A 428 3.55 5.29 19.40
C LEU A 428 2.28 5.31 18.53
N TRP A 429 1.24 4.61 18.94
CA TRP A 429 -0.04 4.56 18.24
C TRP A 429 -0.66 5.95 18.05
N ARG A 430 -0.67 6.76 19.12
CA ARG A 430 -1.15 8.15 19.06
C ARG A 430 -0.30 9.01 18.13
N LEU A 431 1.03 8.84 18.17
CA LEU A 431 1.95 9.54 17.27
C LEU A 431 1.65 9.19 15.80
N LEU A 432 1.52 7.90 15.47
CA LEU A 432 1.21 7.41 14.13
C LEU A 432 -0.12 7.99 13.62
N ASN A 433 -1.16 7.99 14.45
CA ASN A 433 -2.46 8.58 14.12
C ASN A 433 -2.36 10.08 13.84
N ASN A 434 -1.60 10.83 14.65
CA ASN A 434 -1.40 12.26 14.45
C ASN A 434 -0.63 12.55 13.15
N VAL A 435 0.42 11.78 12.86
CA VAL A 435 1.18 11.89 11.61
C VAL A 435 0.30 11.58 10.40
N GLN A 436 -0.56 10.57 10.49
CA GLN A 436 -1.52 10.25 9.43
C GLN A 436 -2.49 11.42 9.15
N SER A 437 -3.01 12.05 10.20
CA SER A 437 -3.90 13.23 10.05
C SER A 437 -3.18 14.42 9.41
N VAL A 438 -1.89 14.65 9.73
CA VAL A 438 -1.04 15.68 9.09
C VAL A 438 -0.84 15.38 7.60
N VAL A 439 -0.62 14.12 7.23
CA VAL A 439 -0.49 13.71 5.82
C VAL A 439 -1.79 13.94 5.07
N LEU A 440 -2.92 13.47 5.62
CA LEU A 440 -4.24 13.63 5.00
C LEU A 440 -4.61 15.10 4.84
N PHE A 441 -4.33 15.95 5.86
CA PHE A 441 -4.58 17.38 5.77
C PHE A 441 -3.76 18.04 4.65
N GLY A 442 -2.46 17.78 4.58
CA GLY A 442 -1.59 18.35 3.54
C GLY A 442 -2.03 17.91 2.14
N ALA A 443 -2.33 16.63 1.96
CA ALA A 443 -2.81 16.08 0.70
C ALA A 443 -4.18 16.67 0.30
N PHE A 444 -5.13 16.77 1.25
CA PHE A 444 -6.41 17.43 1.03
C PHE A 444 -6.24 18.89 0.62
N TYR A 445 -5.40 19.64 1.33
CA TYR A 445 -5.14 21.04 1.00
C TYR A 445 -4.58 21.23 -0.41
N TYR A 446 -3.62 20.36 -0.82
CA TYR A 446 -3.10 20.37 -2.18
C TYR A 446 -4.21 20.18 -3.23
N TRP A 447 -5.06 19.16 -3.06
CA TRP A 447 -6.11 18.84 -4.02
C TRP A 447 -7.26 19.85 -4.03
N SER A 448 -7.56 20.47 -2.88
CA SER A 448 -8.56 21.53 -2.75
C SER A 448 -8.04 22.90 -3.23
N SER A 449 -6.72 23.07 -3.37
CA SER A 449 -6.13 24.34 -3.81
C SER A 449 -6.45 24.63 -5.27
N ARG A 450 -6.80 25.90 -5.56
CA ARG A 450 -7.02 26.37 -6.92
C ARG A 450 -5.70 26.33 -7.70
N GLY A 451 -5.76 25.96 -8.98
CA GLY A 451 -4.64 25.91 -9.91
C GLY A 451 -4.67 24.64 -10.75
N GLN A 452 -4.17 24.78 -11.98
CA GLN A 452 -4.05 23.65 -12.90
C GLN A 452 -2.84 22.83 -12.51
N LYS A 453 -3.02 21.53 -12.37
CA LYS A 453 -1.97 20.56 -12.04
C LYS A 453 -1.46 19.90 -13.33
N THR A 454 -0.21 19.49 -13.36
CA THR A 454 0.33 18.73 -14.49
C THR A 454 -0.34 17.36 -14.59
N LYS A 455 -0.49 16.80 -15.81
CA LYS A 455 -1.05 15.45 -15.99
C LYS A 455 -0.32 14.41 -15.14
N LYS A 456 0.99 14.54 -14.98
CA LYS A 456 1.84 13.64 -14.16
C LYS A 456 1.47 13.65 -12.68
N ALA A 457 1.05 14.81 -12.16
CA ALA A 457 0.64 14.94 -10.76
C ALA A 457 -0.67 14.20 -10.45
N TYR A 458 -1.44 13.75 -11.45
CA TYR A 458 -2.68 12.99 -11.22
C TYR A 458 -2.43 11.50 -10.99
N ILE A 459 -1.32 10.91 -11.44
CA ILE A 459 -1.11 9.46 -11.45
C ILE A 459 -1.30 8.85 -10.06
N LEU A 460 -0.56 9.34 -9.06
CA LEU A 460 -0.62 8.80 -7.71
C LEU A 460 -1.97 9.12 -7.02
N GLY A 461 -2.56 10.29 -7.31
CA GLY A 461 -3.87 10.68 -6.77
C GLY A 461 -5.01 9.82 -7.32
N VAL A 462 -4.99 9.50 -8.61
CA VAL A 462 -5.95 8.58 -9.24
C VAL A 462 -5.75 7.15 -8.73
N ALA A 463 -4.50 6.73 -8.47
CA ALA A 463 -4.22 5.45 -7.83
C ALA A 463 -4.82 5.37 -6.41
N ALA A 464 -4.67 6.42 -5.60
CA ALA A 464 -5.26 6.49 -4.27
C ALA A 464 -6.80 6.51 -4.30
N LEU A 465 -7.38 7.26 -5.25
CA LEU A 465 -8.84 7.25 -5.51
C LEU A 465 -9.32 5.86 -5.91
N GLY A 466 -8.63 5.20 -6.84
CA GLY A 466 -8.95 3.83 -7.25
C GLY A 466 -8.85 2.84 -6.11
N GLY A 467 -7.82 2.97 -5.25
CA GLY A 467 -7.67 2.19 -4.03
C GLY A 467 -8.85 2.40 -3.07
N PHE A 468 -9.23 3.63 -2.81
CA PHE A 468 -10.40 3.93 -1.97
C PHE A 468 -11.67 3.29 -2.52
N LEU A 469 -11.99 3.51 -3.80
CA LEU A 469 -13.20 2.97 -4.43
C LEU A 469 -13.23 1.44 -4.44
N PHE A 470 -12.10 0.78 -4.74
CA PHE A 470 -12.00 -0.67 -4.73
C PHE A 470 -12.25 -1.25 -3.34
N HIS A 471 -11.64 -0.66 -2.31
CA HIS A 471 -11.74 -1.16 -0.95
C HIS A 471 -13.07 -0.81 -0.24
N CYS A 472 -13.93 0.02 -0.85
CA CYS A 472 -15.32 0.13 -0.40
C CYS A 472 -16.08 -1.21 -0.53
N PHE A 473 -15.72 -2.05 -1.50
CA PHE A 473 -16.39 -3.33 -1.76
C PHE A 473 -15.56 -4.54 -1.32
N TRP A 474 -14.24 -4.42 -1.33
CA TRP A 474 -13.32 -5.49 -0.97
C TRP A 474 -13.26 -5.70 0.55
N GLU A 475 -12.68 -6.83 0.99
CA GLU A 475 -12.33 -7.06 2.40
C GLU A 475 -11.67 -5.84 3.03
N ALA A 476 -12.14 -5.43 4.21
CA ALA A 476 -11.55 -4.34 4.96
C ALA A 476 -10.28 -4.82 5.68
N GLY A 477 -9.14 -4.46 5.12
CA GLY A 477 -7.82 -4.70 5.72
C GLY A 477 -6.93 -3.49 5.54
N SER A 478 -6.44 -2.93 6.64
CA SER A 478 -5.57 -1.74 6.63
C SER A 478 -4.26 -1.97 5.86
N GLN A 479 -3.78 -3.20 5.84
CA GLN A 479 -2.60 -3.64 5.07
C GLN A 479 -2.70 -3.36 3.56
N TYR A 480 -3.91 -3.31 3.01
CA TYR A 480 -4.13 -3.00 1.61
C TYR A 480 -4.04 -1.51 1.31
N ILE A 481 -4.17 -0.67 2.33
CA ILE A 481 -4.22 0.79 2.22
C ILE A 481 -2.83 1.44 2.27
N MET A 482 -1.86 0.79 2.89
CA MET A 482 -0.50 1.31 3.08
C MET A 482 0.15 1.82 1.77
N PRO A 483 0.08 1.14 0.62
CA PRO A 483 0.63 1.66 -0.63
C PRO A 483 0.03 3.00 -1.04
N TYR A 484 -1.29 3.16 -0.91
CA TYR A 484 -1.98 4.40 -1.27
C TYR A 484 -1.63 5.54 -0.31
N TYR A 485 -1.49 5.24 0.98
CA TYR A 485 -1.03 6.20 1.96
C TYR A 485 0.35 6.77 1.59
N LEU A 486 1.30 5.92 1.22
CA LEU A 486 2.63 6.39 0.78
C LEU A 486 2.54 7.20 -0.52
N MET A 487 1.64 6.83 -1.45
CA MET A 487 1.39 7.62 -2.67
C MET A 487 0.78 9.00 -2.39
N LEU A 488 0.21 9.24 -1.20
CA LEU A 488 -0.29 10.56 -0.80
C LEU A 488 0.81 11.48 -0.26
N LEU A 489 1.98 10.96 0.15
CA LEU A 489 3.05 11.76 0.75
C LEU A 489 3.55 12.91 -0.14
N PRO A 490 3.72 12.77 -1.47
CA PRO A 490 4.05 13.88 -2.35
C PRO A 490 3.07 15.04 -2.26
N TYR A 491 1.77 14.73 -2.22
CA TYR A 491 0.73 15.75 -2.12
C TYR A 491 0.69 16.40 -0.74
N ALA A 492 0.98 15.63 0.31
CA ALA A 492 1.08 16.16 1.66
C ALA A 492 2.20 17.18 1.76
N VAL A 493 3.39 16.85 1.26
CA VAL A 493 4.56 17.75 1.26
C VAL A 493 4.27 19.02 0.46
N GLU A 494 3.76 18.87 -0.77
CA GLU A 494 3.45 20.04 -1.61
C GLU A 494 2.29 20.87 -1.03
N GLY A 495 1.28 20.24 -0.45
CA GLY A 495 0.17 20.95 0.20
C GLY A 495 0.64 21.82 1.35
N TRP A 496 1.49 21.30 2.23
CA TRP A 496 2.11 22.08 3.30
C TRP A 496 3.02 23.17 2.77
N HIS A 497 3.79 22.89 1.71
CA HIS A 497 4.63 23.89 1.05
C HIS A 497 3.79 25.06 0.51
N VAL A 498 2.71 24.77 -0.22
CA VAL A 498 1.80 25.80 -0.77
C VAL A 498 1.13 26.60 0.35
N LEU A 499 0.64 25.94 1.40
CA LEU A 499 0.01 26.60 2.56
C LEU A 499 0.98 27.59 3.21
N CYS A 500 2.21 27.14 3.49
CA CYS A 500 3.22 27.97 4.08
C CYS A 500 3.73 29.10 3.13
N SER A 501 3.57 28.93 1.81
CA SER A 501 4.04 29.91 0.81
C SER A 501 3.06 31.07 0.60
N ARG A 502 1.77 30.88 0.81
CA ARG A 502 0.71 31.88 0.56
C ARG A 502 0.64 33.01 1.60
N ARG A 503 1.33 32.89 2.74
CA ARG A 503 1.44 33.99 3.70
C ARG A 503 2.59 34.93 3.30
N LYS A 504 2.38 35.68 2.21
CA LYS A 504 3.14 36.89 1.86
C LYS A 504 2.26 38.12 2.09
#